data_04493508720263c5501a7044e0a46b18
#
_entry.id   04493508720263c5501a7044e0a46b18
#
_cell.length_a   1.000
_cell.length_b   1.000
_cell.length_c   1.000
_cell.angle_alpha   90.00
_cell.angle_beta   90.00
_cell.angle_gamma   90.00
#
_symmetry.space_group_name_H-M   'P 1'
#
loop_
_entity.id
_entity.type
_entity.pdbx_description
1 polymer ?
#
loop_
_entity_poly.entity_id
_entity_poly.type
_entity_poly.pdbx_seq_one_letter_code
_entity_poly.pdbx_strand_id
1 'polypeptide(L)'
;MNDTLKKEAEALRIPYEKMGRVLVWHDEFAGDGIDPEKWCFYRTMSAADREYDNSERCIRVEDGQLHMQVHRSQQPGANFALSEGFTTKDTMNFKYGYLELPLQ
;
A
#
# COMPACT_ATOMS: atom_id res chain seq x y z
N MET A 1 -20.91 -6.54 -8.63
CA MET A 1 -19.63 -6.99 -8.10
C MET A 1 -19.32 -8.38 -8.65
N ASN A 2 -18.09 -8.67 -9.03
CA ASN A 2 -17.76 -9.99 -9.52
C ASN A 2 -17.70 -11.02 -8.38
N ASP A 3 -17.87 -12.29 -8.72
CA ASP A 3 -17.96 -13.36 -7.71
C ASP A 3 -16.66 -13.54 -6.92
N THR A 4 -15.51 -13.23 -7.53
CA THR A 4 -14.22 -13.33 -6.86
C THR A 4 -14.11 -12.34 -5.71
N LEU A 5 -14.42 -11.08 -5.96
CA LEU A 5 -14.40 -10.04 -4.94
C LEU A 5 -15.43 -10.30 -3.84
N LYS A 6 -16.59 -10.83 -4.20
CA LYS A 6 -17.61 -11.18 -3.24
C LYS A 6 -17.11 -12.27 -2.28
N LYS A 7 -16.47 -13.30 -2.81
CA LYS A 7 -15.89 -14.38 -1.99
C LYS A 7 -14.77 -13.87 -1.11
N GLU A 8 -13.93 -12.99 -1.63
CA GLU A 8 -12.86 -12.37 -0.84
C GLU A 8 -13.42 -11.55 0.31
N ALA A 9 -14.45 -10.75 0.06
CA ALA A 9 -15.09 -9.95 1.08
C ALA A 9 -15.71 -10.85 2.17
N GLU A 10 -16.38 -11.93 1.78
CA GLU A 10 -16.97 -12.89 2.72
C GLU A 10 -15.90 -13.54 3.59
N ALA A 11 -14.78 -13.95 2.99
CA ALA A 11 -13.67 -14.57 3.72
C ALA A 11 -13.04 -13.61 4.74
N LEU A 12 -12.99 -12.34 4.43
CA LEU A 12 -12.47 -11.30 5.31
C LEU A 12 -13.49 -10.75 6.29
N ARG A 13 -14.75 -11.19 6.16
CA ARG A 13 -15.88 -10.71 6.96
C ARG A 13 -16.12 -9.21 6.83
N ILE A 14 -15.92 -8.68 5.63
CA ILE A 14 -16.15 -7.27 5.33
C ILE A 14 -17.65 -7.04 5.09
N PRO A 15 -18.30 -6.14 5.86
CA PRO A 15 -19.72 -5.90 5.73
C PRO A 15 -20.04 -4.97 4.55
N TYR A 16 -19.67 -5.37 3.35
CA TYR A 16 -19.76 -4.55 2.15
C TYR A 16 -21.18 -4.19 1.74
N GLU A 17 -22.18 -5.00 2.11
CA GLU A 17 -23.58 -4.75 1.79
C GLU A 17 -24.27 -3.84 2.82
N LYS A 18 -23.67 -3.68 3.99
CA LYS A 18 -24.29 -3.03 5.14
C LYS A 18 -24.70 -1.58 4.88
N MET A 19 -24.07 -0.90 3.94
CA MET A 19 -24.34 0.51 3.64
C MET A 19 -24.66 0.73 2.17
N GLY A 20 -25.12 -0.31 1.47
CA GLY A 20 -25.38 -0.25 0.04
C GLY A 20 -24.12 -0.15 -0.79
N ARG A 21 -22.99 -0.52 -0.21
CA ARG A 21 -21.68 -0.49 -0.90
C ARG A 21 -21.24 -1.88 -1.27
N VAL A 22 -20.51 -1.99 -2.36
CA VAL A 22 -19.90 -3.25 -2.79
C VAL A 22 -18.38 -3.09 -2.82
N LEU A 23 -17.68 -4.15 -2.43
CA LEU A 23 -16.21 -4.18 -2.48
C LEU A 23 -15.77 -4.24 -3.93
N VAL A 24 -14.90 -3.31 -4.34
CA VAL A 24 -14.36 -3.27 -5.69
C VAL A 24 -12.85 -3.47 -5.72
N TRP A 25 -12.17 -3.23 -4.60
CA TRP A 25 -10.73 -3.38 -4.50
C TRP A 25 -10.32 -3.43 -3.03
N HIS A 26 -9.33 -4.24 -2.72
CA HIS A 26 -8.74 -4.28 -1.38
C HIS A 26 -7.31 -4.80 -1.44
N ASP A 27 -6.55 -4.51 -0.40
CA ASP A 27 -5.26 -5.15 -0.15
C ASP A 27 -5.13 -5.36 1.36
N GLU A 28 -4.98 -6.61 1.75
CA GLU A 28 -4.85 -6.99 3.16
C GLU A 28 -3.40 -7.22 3.57
N PHE A 29 -2.46 -7.00 2.66
CA PHE A 29 -1.03 -7.20 2.91
C PHE A 29 -0.73 -8.57 3.51
N ALA A 30 -1.38 -9.60 2.98
CA ALA A 30 -1.29 -10.96 3.50
C ALA A 30 -0.07 -11.73 2.99
N GLY A 31 0.62 -11.22 1.98
CA GLY A 31 1.79 -11.88 1.39
C GLY A 31 3.09 -11.50 2.08
N ASP A 32 4.19 -11.73 1.39
CA ASP A 32 5.54 -11.47 1.88
C ASP A 32 6.11 -10.12 1.44
N GLY A 33 5.40 -9.40 0.61
CA GLY A 33 5.83 -8.12 0.10
C GLY A 33 4.70 -7.35 -0.57
N ILE A 34 5.05 -6.21 -1.13
CA ILE A 34 4.10 -5.38 -1.87
C ILE A 34 3.69 -6.12 -3.15
N ASP A 35 2.40 -6.22 -3.38
CA ASP A 35 1.84 -6.89 -4.55
C ASP A 35 2.01 -6.00 -5.79
N PRO A 36 2.84 -6.38 -6.76
CA PRO A 36 3.09 -5.55 -7.94
C PRO A 36 1.89 -5.49 -8.88
N GLU A 37 0.89 -6.35 -8.73
CA GLU A 37 -0.34 -6.27 -9.51
C GLU A 37 -1.28 -5.20 -8.98
N LYS A 38 -1.07 -4.74 -7.75
CA LYS A 38 -1.89 -3.72 -7.11
C LYS A 38 -1.19 -2.37 -7.00
N TRP A 39 0.12 -2.37 -6.77
CA TRP A 39 0.89 -1.19 -6.44
C TRP A 39 2.09 -1.00 -7.35
N CYS A 40 2.45 0.24 -7.60
CA CYS A 40 3.75 0.57 -8.18
C CYS A 40 4.40 1.68 -7.37
N PHE A 41 5.73 1.66 -7.30
CA PHE A 41 6.49 2.73 -6.65
C PHE A 41 6.61 3.93 -7.58
N TYR A 42 6.63 5.11 -6.98
CA TYR A 42 6.88 6.33 -7.74
C TYR A 42 7.62 7.34 -6.86
N ARG A 43 8.42 8.16 -7.53
CA ARG A 43 9.21 9.20 -6.87
C ARG A 43 8.58 10.54 -7.19
N THR A 44 7.98 11.20 -6.18
CA THR A 44 7.29 12.47 -6.38
C THR A 44 8.20 13.68 -6.31
N MET A 45 9.32 13.55 -5.59
CA MET A 45 10.23 14.65 -5.36
C MET A 45 11.66 14.16 -5.44
N SER A 46 12.50 14.96 -6.08
CA SER A 46 13.94 14.83 -5.98
C SER A 46 14.39 15.74 -4.84
N ALA A 47 14.79 15.13 -3.72
CA ALA A 47 15.30 15.89 -2.59
C ALA A 47 16.73 15.47 -2.31
N ALA A 48 17.64 16.42 -2.27
CA ALA A 48 19.06 16.14 -2.08
C ALA A 48 19.37 15.53 -0.71
N ASP A 49 18.47 15.68 0.26
CA ASP A 49 18.67 15.20 1.62
C ASP A 49 18.09 13.79 1.86
N ARG A 50 17.64 13.10 0.81
CA ARG A 50 16.98 11.81 0.93
C ARG A 50 17.69 10.71 0.16
N GLU A 51 17.75 9.53 0.78
CA GLU A 51 18.11 8.29 0.12
C GLU A 51 16.82 7.48 -0.04
N TYR A 52 16.45 7.14 -1.29
CA TYR A 52 15.30 6.26 -1.50
C TYR A 52 15.73 4.81 -1.41
N ASP A 53 15.09 4.07 -0.52
CA ASP A 53 15.40 2.68 -0.24
C ASP A 53 14.09 1.88 -0.13
N ASN A 54 13.81 1.09 -1.17
CA ASN A 54 12.60 0.27 -1.23
C ASN A 54 12.82 -1.13 -0.66
N SER A 55 13.93 -1.35 0.04
CA SER A 55 14.19 -2.62 0.70
C SER A 55 13.37 -2.78 1.97
N GLU A 56 13.39 -3.98 2.53
CA GLU A 56 12.67 -4.31 3.75
C GLU A 56 13.07 -3.45 4.96
N ARG A 57 14.22 -2.78 4.89
CA ARG A 57 14.63 -1.83 5.93
C ARG A 57 13.64 -0.69 6.07
N CYS A 58 13.13 -0.19 4.95
CA CYS A 58 12.25 0.98 4.93
C CYS A 58 10.79 0.65 4.62
N ILE A 59 10.53 -0.43 3.90
CA ILE A 59 9.16 -0.83 3.59
C ILE A 59 9.07 -2.35 3.55
N ARG A 60 8.15 -2.92 4.31
CA ARG A 60 7.95 -4.37 4.34
C ARG A 60 6.50 -4.71 4.65
N VAL A 61 6.11 -5.89 4.25
CA VAL A 61 4.82 -6.49 4.59
C VAL A 61 5.09 -7.64 5.55
N GLU A 62 4.48 -7.60 6.72
CA GLU A 62 4.70 -8.56 7.78
C GLU A 62 3.45 -8.67 8.64
N ASP A 63 3.01 -9.91 8.91
CA ASP A 63 1.87 -10.19 9.76
C ASP A 63 0.58 -9.47 9.34
N GLY A 64 0.32 -9.41 8.03
CA GLY A 64 -0.88 -8.77 7.50
C GLY A 64 -0.86 -7.25 7.59
N GLN A 65 0.31 -6.66 7.74
CA GLN A 65 0.46 -5.22 7.88
C GLN A 65 1.56 -4.69 6.97
N LEU A 66 1.35 -3.48 6.47
CA LEU A 66 2.38 -2.73 5.78
C LEU A 66 3.15 -1.90 6.81
N HIS A 67 4.47 -2.08 6.85
CA HIS A 67 5.35 -1.31 7.71
C HIS A 67 6.21 -0.36 6.88
N MET A 68 6.20 0.91 7.23
CA MET A 68 7.05 1.92 6.62
C MET A 68 7.88 2.58 7.70
N GLN A 69 9.20 2.64 7.49
CA GLN A 69 10.13 3.20 8.46
C GLN A 69 11.08 4.18 7.78
N VAL A 70 11.40 5.25 8.51
CA VAL A 70 12.41 6.21 8.11
C VAL A 70 13.65 5.98 8.99
N HIS A 71 14.80 5.91 8.35
CA HIS A 71 16.08 5.71 9.03
C HIS A 71 17.02 6.87 8.74
N ARG A 72 18.06 7.00 9.54
CA ARG A 72 19.16 7.90 9.23
C ARG A 72 19.93 7.33 8.05
N SER A 73 20.21 8.16 7.05
CA SER A 73 20.98 7.71 5.90
C SER A 73 22.46 7.61 6.22
N GLN A 74 23.13 6.61 5.65
CA GLN A 74 24.57 6.48 5.65
C GLN A 74 25.20 7.09 4.40
N GLN A 75 24.37 7.51 3.45
CA GLN A 75 24.82 8.07 2.19
C GLN A 75 25.26 9.51 2.35
N PRO A 76 26.44 9.92 1.83
CA PRO A 76 26.91 11.30 1.92
C PRO A 76 25.88 12.26 1.28
N GLY A 77 25.58 13.34 1.98
CA GLY A 77 24.64 14.35 1.49
C GLY A 77 23.17 14.05 1.75
N ALA A 78 22.85 12.85 2.25
CA ALA A 78 21.47 12.50 2.59
C ALA A 78 21.33 12.39 4.10
N ASN A 79 20.23 12.93 4.64
CA ASN A 79 19.93 12.86 6.08
C ASN A 79 19.06 11.64 6.40
N PHE A 80 18.14 11.29 5.52
CA PHE A 80 17.14 10.26 5.77
C PHE A 80 17.12 9.21 4.67
N ALA A 81 16.82 7.97 5.06
CA ALA A 81 16.53 6.87 4.17
C ALA A 81 15.07 6.46 4.36
N LEU A 82 14.33 6.36 3.27
CA LEU A 82 12.90 6.00 3.28
C LEU A 82 12.52 5.41 1.92
N SER A 83 11.40 4.69 1.87
CA SER A 83 10.91 4.15 0.61
C SER A 83 10.38 5.26 -0.29
N GLU A 84 10.35 5.00 -1.60
CA GLU A 84 9.56 5.82 -2.51
C GLU A 84 8.08 5.68 -2.15
N GLY A 85 7.26 6.62 -2.61
CA GLY A 85 5.82 6.47 -2.53
C GLY A 85 5.33 5.33 -3.40
N PHE A 86 4.12 4.86 -3.15
CA PHE A 86 3.52 3.84 -4.01
C PHE A 86 2.07 4.19 -4.28
N THR A 87 1.55 3.72 -5.41
CA THR A 87 0.28 4.16 -5.95
C THR A 87 -0.39 3.03 -6.73
N THR A 88 -1.70 3.12 -6.88
CA THR A 88 -2.48 2.23 -7.74
C THR A 88 -2.71 2.82 -9.13
N LYS A 89 -1.97 3.83 -9.51
CA LYS A 89 -2.19 4.61 -10.74
C LYS A 89 -2.39 3.76 -12.00
N ASP A 90 -1.58 2.73 -12.16
CA ASP A 90 -1.61 1.89 -13.36
C ASP A 90 -2.37 0.59 -13.17
N THR A 91 -2.94 0.36 -12.00
CA THR A 91 -3.63 -0.90 -11.67
C THR A 91 -5.11 -0.73 -11.39
N MET A 92 -5.48 0.31 -10.65
CA MET A 92 -6.86 0.55 -10.26
C MET A 92 -7.11 2.03 -10.05
N ASN A 93 -8.14 2.55 -10.69
CA ASN A 93 -8.56 3.93 -10.50
C ASN A 93 -10.07 3.98 -10.29
N PHE A 94 -10.51 4.88 -9.43
CA PHE A 94 -11.94 5.15 -9.25
C PHE A 94 -12.15 6.64 -8.98
N LYS A 95 -13.32 7.14 -9.32
CA LYS A 95 -13.65 8.55 -9.14
C LYS A 95 -14.43 8.81 -7.87
N TYR A 96 -15.37 7.94 -7.55
CA TYR A 96 -16.20 8.05 -6.35
C TYR A 96 -16.20 6.74 -5.61
N GLY A 97 -16.28 6.80 -4.28
CA GLY A 97 -16.33 5.60 -3.49
C GLY A 97 -16.07 5.86 -2.03
N TYR A 98 -15.93 4.79 -1.29
CA TYR A 98 -15.60 4.78 0.13
C TYR A 98 -14.28 4.04 0.30
N LEU A 99 -13.35 4.67 0.98
CA LEU A 99 -12.04 4.08 1.29
C LEU A 99 -11.92 3.89 2.79
N GLU A 100 -11.55 2.69 3.20
CA GLU A 100 -11.31 2.37 4.61
C GLU A 100 -9.86 1.91 4.77
N LEU A 101 -9.16 2.51 5.72
CA LEU A 101 -7.75 2.25 5.96
C LEU A 101 -7.49 2.27 7.48
N PRO A 102 -7.37 1.10 8.12
CA PRO A 102 -6.99 1.07 9.53
C PRO A 102 -5.52 1.41 9.69
N LEU A 103 -5.24 2.37 10.57
CA LEU A 103 -3.89 2.83 10.88
C LEU A 103 -3.55 2.51 12.32
N GLN A 104 -2.28 2.22 12.54
CA GLN A 104 -1.73 1.99 13.88
C GLN A 104 -0.56 2.93 14.16
#